data_1fddc94a8b50850452c7debec18a3b23
#
_entry.id   1fddc94a8b50850452c7debec18a3b23
#
_cell.length_a   1.000
_cell.length_b   1.000
_cell.length_c   1.000
_cell.angle_alpha   90.00
_cell.angle_beta   90.00
_cell.angle_gamma   90.00
#
_symmetry.space_group_name_H-M   'P 1'
#
loop_
_entity.id
_entity.type
_entity.pdbx_description
1 polymer ?
#
loop_
_entity_poly.entity_id
_entity_poly.type
_entity_poly.pdbx_seq_one_letter_code
_entity_poly.pdbx_strand_id
1 'polypeptide(L)' 'MSRWPALKAERLLRALLRMGWTIKRTSGSHRTLSRPGSQDYVFAFHENEEIGPKMLARIARHTGLAREDF' A
#
# COMPACT_ATOMS: atom_id res chain seq x y z
N MET A 1 -20.59 4.21 0.55
CA MET A 1 -19.70 5.29 0.99
C MET A 1 -18.39 4.70 1.47
N SER A 2 -17.27 5.24 1.00
CA SER A 2 -15.98 4.74 1.40
C SER A 2 -15.65 5.19 2.83
N ARG A 3 -15.10 4.28 3.63
CA ARG A 3 -14.67 4.59 4.98
C ARG A 3 -13.17 4.87 5.05
N TRP A 4 -12.50 4.77 3.93
CA TRP A 4 -11.06 4.98 3.90
C TRP A 4 -10.76 6.46 3.69
N PRO A 5 -9.81 7.02 4.43
CA PRO A 5 -9.38 8.39 4.19
C PRO A 5 -8.44 8.44 3.00
N ALA A 6 -8.12 9.65 2.55
CA ALA A 6 -6.99 9.82 1.65
C ALA A 6 -5.70 9.72 2.47
N LEU A 7 -4.66 9.16 1.89
CA LEU A 7 -3.42 8.89 2.61
C LEU A 7 -2.24 9.14 1.68
N LYS A 8 -1.21 9.78 2.18
CA LYS A 8 -0.01 9.98 1.38
C LYS A 8 0.66 8.65 1.08
N ALA A 9 1.15 8.50 -0.15
CA ALA A 9 1.72 7.24 -0.61
C ALA A 9 2.87 6.77 0.28
N GLU A 10 3.73 7.68 0.71
CA GLU A 10 4.85 7.30 1.57
C GLU A 10 4.38 6.79 2.93
N ARG A 11 3.29 7.35 3.44
CA ARG A 11 2.74 6.90 4.71
C ARG A 11 2.12 5.52 4.56
N LEU A 12 1.44 5.29 3.43
CA LEU A 12 0.89 3.99 3.12
C LEU A 12 2.00 2.94 3.04
N LEU A 13 3.08 3.27 2.33
CA LEU A 13 4.19 2.33 2.19
C LEU A 13 4.77 1.97 3.56
N ARG A 14 4.97 2.96 4.43
CA ARG A 14 5.48 2.69 5.77
C ARG A 14 4.56 1.77 6.55
N ALA A 15 3.25 1.95 6.43
CA ALA A 15 2.29 1.08 7.11
C ALA A 15 2.41 -0.35 6.60
N LEU A 16 2.53 -0.53 5.28
CA LEU A 16 2.68 -1.86 4.71
C LEU A 16 3.97 -2.52 5.16
N LEU A 17 5.06 -1.76 5.24
CA LEU A 17 6.33 -2.31 5.71
C LEU A 17 6.23 -2.77 7.17
N ARG A 18 5.51 -2.03 8.00
CA ARG A 18 5.31 -2.43 9.39
C ARG A 18 4.49 -3.71 9.50
N MET A 19 3.63 -3.99 8.51
CA MET A 19 2.83 -5.21 8.49
C MET A 19 3.63 -6.43 8.01
N GLY A 20 4.88 -6.25 7.67
CA GLY A 20 5.71 -7.35 7.20
C GLY A 20 5.87 -7.43 5.69
N TRP A 21 5.29 -6.48 4.95
CA TRP A 21 5.55 -6.40 3.52
C TRP A 21 6.95 -5.86 3.29
N THR A 22 7.62 -6.36 2.27
CA THR A 22 8.95 -5.88 1.88
C THR A 22 8.92 -5.48 0.42
N ILE A 23 9.80 -4.56 0.05
CA ILE A 23 9.93 -4.14 -1.35
C ILE A 23 10.81 -5.17 -2.04
N LYS A 24 10.20 -5.98 -2.89
CA LYS A 24 10.90 -7.01 -3.63
C LYS A 24 11.57 -6.45 -4.87
N ARG A 25 10.93 -5.48 -5.51
CA ARG A 25 11.43 -4.90 -6.75
C ARG A 25 10.90 -3.49 -6.90
N THR A 26 11.73 -2.63 -7.45
CA THR A 26 11.36 -1.27 -7.81
C THR A 26 11.63 -1.08 -9.29
N SER A 27 10.63 -0.61 -10.03
CA SER A 27 10.77 -0.32 -11.45
C SER A 27 10.06 1.00 -11.72
N GLY A 28 10.84 2.07 -11.89
CA GLY A 28 10.28 3.40 -11.99
C GLY A 28 9.44 3.72 -10.76
N SER A 29 8.19 4.06 -10.97
CA SER A 29 7.26 4.34 -9.87
C SER A 29 6.59 3.09 -9.34
N HIS A 30 6.80 1.93 -9.97
CA HIS A 30 6.14 0.70 -9.53
C HIS A 30 6.94 0.02 -8.42
N ARG A 31 6.25 -0.38 -7.38
CA ARG A 31 6.83 -1.11 -6.25
C ARG A 31 6.15 -2.46 -6.18
N THR A 32 6.95 -3.53 -6.27
CA THR A 32 6.45 -4.87 -6.05
C THR A 32 6.72 -5.23 -4.60
N LEU A 33 5.67 -5.49 -3.86
CA LEU A 33 5.77 -5.85 -2.45
C LEU A 33 5.53 -7.33 -2.28
N SER A 34 6.22 -7.93 -1.33
CA SER A 34 6.05 -9.33 -1.02
C SER A 34 5.98 -9.53 0.48
N ARG A 35 5.24 -10.57 0.88
CA ARG A 35 5.11 -10.97 2.27
C ARG A 35 4.93 -12.48 2.31
N PRO A 36 5.57 -13.19 3.25
CA PRO A 36 5.41 -14.65 3.34
C PRO A 36 3.94 -15.04 3.47
N GLY A 37 3.51 -16.02 2.68
CA GLY A 37 2.14 -16.49 2.70
C GLY A 37 1.15 -15.69 1.90
N SER A 38 1.61 -14.63 1.22
CA SER A 38 0.74 -13.77 0.43
C SER A 38 1.27 -13.66 -1.00
N GLN A 39 0.38 -13.36 -1.94
CA GLN A 39 0.80 -13.07 -3.30
C GLN A 39 1.49 -11.71 -3.32
N ASP A 40 2.45 -11.55 -4.23
CA ASP A 40 3.08 -10.27 -4.45
C ASP A 40 2.03 -9.25 -4.90
N TYR A 41 2.22 -8.03 -4.47
CA TYR A 41 1.32 -6.94 -4.84
C TYR A 41 2.12 -5.79 -5.41
N VAL A 42 1.70 -5.31 -6.59
CA VAL A 42 2.37 -4.21 -7.28
C VAL A 42 1.46 -2.99 -7.25
N PHE A 43 2.02 -1.84 -6.87
CA PHE A 43 1.28 -0.59 -7.01
C PHE A 43 2.21 0.53 -7.43
N ALA A 44 1.62 1.55 -8.05
CA ALA A 44 2.38 2.73 -8.47
C ALA A 44 2.59 3.62 -7.24
N PHE A 45 3.83 3.94 -6.98
CA PHE A 45 4.21 4.79 -5.86
C PHE A 45 4.82 6.07 -6.41
N HIS A 46 4.16 7.18 -6.14
CA HIS A 46 4.67 8.49 -6.49
C HIS A 46 4.85 9.28 -5.21
N GLU A 47 6.08 9.66 -4.93
CA GLU A 47 6.39 10.43 -3.75
C GLU A 47 5.54 11.70 -3.74
N ASN A 48 5.01 12.05 -2.58
CA ASN A 48 4.14 13.21 -2.39
C ASN A 48 2.74 13.06 -3.00
N GLU A 49 2.44 11.93 -3.62
CA GLU A 49 1.10 11.70 -4.12
C GLU A 49 0.19 11.25 -2.99
N GLU A 50 -1.05 11.66 -3.07
CA GLU A 50 -2.08 11.24 -2.13
C GLU A 50 -2.88 10.10 -2.75
N ILE A 51 -3.05 9.03 -2.00
CA ILE A 51 -3.85 7.88 -2.43
C ILE A 51 -5.28 8.13 -1.96
N GLY A 52 -6.20 8.17 -2.90
CA GLY A 52 -7.61 8.41 -2.59
C GLY A 52 -8.28 7.20 -1.96
N PRO A 53 -9.50 7.40 -1.41
CA PRO A 53 -10.20 6.34 -0.69
C PRO A 53 -10.47 5.08 -1.49
N LYS A 54 -10.81 5.21 -2.76
CA LYS A 54 -11.10 4.04 -3.59
C LYS A 54 -9.87 3.19 -3.81
N MET A 55 -8.76 3.84 -4.14
CA MET A 55 -7.51 3.13 -4.36
C MET A 55 -7.01 2.52 -3.05
N LEU A 56 -7.15 3.26 -1.96
CA LEU A 56 -6.72 2.77 -0.66
C LEU A 56 -7.52 1.53 -0.26
N ALA A 57 -8.84 1.52 -0.51
CA ALA A 57 -9.67 0.36 -0.22
C ALA A 57 -9.24 -0.84 -1.05
N ARG A 58 -8.86 -0.63 -2.30
CA ARG A 58 -8.38 -1.70 -3.16
C ARG A 58 -7.06 -2.26 -2.64
N ILE A 59 -6.14 -1.39 -2.26
CA ILE A 59 -4.86 -1.80 -1.69
C ILE A 59 -5.09 -2.59 -0.41
N ALA A 60 -5.98 -2.11 0.45
CA ALA A 60 -6.29 -2.80 1.70
C ALA A 60 -6.83 -4.20 1.46
N ARG A 61 -7.66 -4.36 0.44
CA ARG A 61 -8.23 -5.67 0.11
C ARG A 61 -7.14 -6.68 -0.26
N HIS A 62 -6.12 -6.23 -0.97
CA HIS A 62 -5.03 -7.10 -1.40
C HIS A 62 -3.97 -7.33 -0.33
N THR A 63 -3.77 -6.37 0.55
CA THR A 63 -2.65 -6.42 1.49
C THR A 63 -3.06 -6.76 2.93
N GLY A 64 -4.34 -6.69 3.22
CA GLY A 64 -4.80 -6.87 4.58
C GLY A 64 -4.66 -5.63 5.45
N LEU A 65 -4.32 -4.49 4.84
CA LEU A 65 -4.19 -3.24 5.58
C LEU A 65 -5.51 -2.90 6.28
N ALA A 66 -5.43 -2.54 7.55
CA ALA A 66 -6.56 -2.08 8.32
C ALA A 66 -6.35 -0.62 8.70
N ARG A 67 -7.45 0.07 9.05
CA ARG A 67 -7.36 1.49 9.37
C ARG A 67 -6.44 1.78 10.56
N GLU A 68 -6.35 0.84 11.47
CA GLU A 68 -5.48 0.99 12.64
C GLU A 68 -4.01 0.81 12.31
N ASP A 69 -3.66 0.44 11.08
CA ASP A 69 -2.26 0.27 10.69
C ASP A 69 -1.59 1.59 10.31
N PHE A 70 -2.35 2.65 10.23
CA PHE A 70 -1.78 3.96 9.94
C PHE A 70 -2.48 5.08 10.68
#